data_3f6e8fd7edd4e4171b277e14934be2f0
#
_entry.id   3f6e8fd7edd4e4171b277e14934be2f0
#
_cell.length_a   1.000
_cell.length_b   1.000
_cell.length_c   1.000
_cell.angle_alpha   90.00
_cell.angle_beta   90.00
_cell.angle_gamma   90.00
#
_symmetry.space_group_name_H-M   'P 1'
#
loop_
_entity.id
_entity.type
_entity.pdbx_description
1 polymer ?
#
loop_
_entity_poly.entity_id
_entity_poly.type
_entity_poly.pdbx_seq_one_letter_code
_entity_poly.pdbx_strand_id
1 'polypeptide(L)'
;MKHFSSSDIKKYLIIILLSIIFTLYFFETYLILFNKNKNYFATLEQKAIYYKSKTGKEYDTRSKLEIYKDLKQKQSQISVSVPPFMFIGKKTKVLPFSGVSNIKTINCNENGYYSILKSDRYGFNNPDKEWDKKKIEFIFVGDSFVYGDCVNRPNDLSSVVRNLSNTAVINLGQKGNGPLLMYATLREYLIKGAKNIVWVFYENDITNLSMELTSSRLNNYLKDENFKQNLVNNQNSINKIVLSNISNMFEEGERA
;
A
#
# COMPACT_ATOMS: atom_id res chain seq x y z
N MET A 1 -19.66 60.94 -19.55
CA MET A 1 -19.18 59.72 -18.90
C MET A 1 -19.31 59.87 -17.40
N LYS A 2 -20.08 59.01 -16.72
CA LYS A 2 -20.20 59.05 -15.28
C LYS A 2 -18.88 58.53 -14.69
N HIS A 3 -18.13 59.39 -13.97
CA HIS A 3 -16.99 58.98 -13.19
C HIS A 3 -17.49 58.16 -11.98
N PHE A 4 -17.12 56.90 -11.93
CA PHE A 4 -17.36 56.08 -10.76
C PHE A 4 -16.45 56.54 -9.63
N SER A 5 -17.03 56.76 -8.45
CA SER A 5 -16.28 57.12 -7.24
C SER A 5 -15.44 55.89 -6.79
N SER A 6 -14.30 56.13 -6.16
CA SER A 6 -13.47 55.03 -5.57
C SER A 6 -14.27 54.14 -4.62
N SER A 7 -15.28 54.70 -3.94
CA SER A 7 -16.22 53.99 -3.07
C SER A 7 -17.11 53.02 -3.86
N ASP A 8 -17.59 53.43 -5.05
CA ASP A 8 -18.45 52.59 -5.88
C ASP A 8 -17.67 51.41 -6.48
N ILE A 9 -16.42 51.64 -6.89
CA ILE A 9 -15.52 50.57 -7.39
C ILE A 9 -15.31 49.53 -6.29
N LYS A 10 -15.02 49.92 -5.05
CA LYS A 10 -14.88 48.99 -3.92
C LYS A 10 -16.15 48.18 -3.68
N LYS A 11 -17.34 48.78 -3.71
CA LYS A 11 -18.61 48.07 -3.57
C LYS A 11 -18.81 47.02 -4.67
N TYR A 12 -18.55 47.36 -5.92
CA TYR A 12 -18.64 46.39 -7.04
C TYR A 12 -17.65 45.26 -6.92
N LEU A 13 -16.41 45.51 -6.48
CA LEU A 13 -15.43 44.47 -6.23
C LEU A 13 -15.86 43.49 -5.14
N ILE A 14 -16.44 44.01 -4.04
CA ILE A 14 -17.00 43.17 -2.95
C ILE A 14 -18.15 42.32 -3.47
N ILE A 15 -19.08 42.88 -4.26
CA ILE A 15 -20.21 42.14 -4.82
C ILE A 15 -19.72 41.03 -5.75
N ILE A 16 -18.75 41.34 -6.60
CA ILE A 16 -18.15 40.34 -7.53
C ILE A 16 -17.50 39.21 -6.72
N LEU A 17 -16.70 39.54 -5.70
CA LEU A 17 -16.05 38.55 -4.85
C LEU A 17 -17.06 37.66 -4.15
N LEU A 18 -18.11 38.23 -3.54
CA LEU A 18 -19.15 37.46 -2.90
C LEU A 18 -19.94 36.58 -3.86
N SER A 19 -20.20 37.06 -5.10
CA SER A 19 -20.89 36.24 -6.10
C SER A 19 -20.01 35.07 -6.56
N ILE A 20 -18.72 35.25 -6.70
CA ILE A 20 -17.78 34.16 -7.03
C ILE A 20 -17.78 33.12 -5.90
N ILE A 21 -17.63 33.55 -4.64
CA ILE A 21 -17.65 32.66 -3.49
C ILE A 21 -18.98 31.87 -3.44
N PHE A 22 -20.12 32.56 -3.59
CA PHE A 22 -21.43 31.92 -3.59
C PHE A 22 -21.55 30.90 -4.72
N THR A 23 -21.10 31.22 -5.92
CA THR A 23 -21.14 30.31 -7.07
C THR A 23 -20.29 29.06 -6.83
N LEU A 24 -19.10 29.21 -6.26
CA LEU A 24 -18.22 28.08 -5.92
C LEU A 24 -18.87 27.14 -4.88
N TYR A 25 -19.42 27.69 -3.79
CA TYR A 25 -20.11 26.89 -2.79
C TYR A 25 -21.38 26.23 -3.31
N PHE A 26 -22.13 26.94 -4.16
CA PHE A 26 -23.31 26.37 -4.83
C PHE A 26 -22.92 25.20 -5.73
N PHE A 27 -21.86 25.36 -6.51
CA PHE A 27 -21.35 24.31 -7.39
C PHE A 27 -20.83 23.11 -6.61
N GLU A 28 -20.10 23.33 -5.52
CA GLU A 28 -19.63 22.27 -4.63
C GLU A 28 -20.80 21.52 -4.00
N THR A 29 -21.80 22.26 -3.47
CA THR A 29 -23.03 21.65 -2.95
C THR A 29 -23.77 20.85 -3.99
N TYR A 30 -23.88 21.37 -5.22
CA TYR A 30 -24.44 20.65 -6.35
C TYR A 30 -23.66 19.35 -6.61
N LEU A 31 -22.34 19.39 -6.66
CA LEU A 31 -21.51 18.20 -6.86
C LEU A 31 -21.69 17.18 -5.73
N ILE A 32 -21.79 17.62 -4.47
CA ILE A 32 -22.03 16.73 -3.33
C ILE A 32 -23.40 16.07 -3.42
N LEU A 33 -24.44 16.82 -3.76
CA LEU A 33 -25.80 16.29 -3.85
C LEU A 33 -26.02 15.37 -5.04
N PHE A 34 -25.41 15.67 -6.19
CA PHE A 34 -25.58 14.91 -7.41
C PHE A 34 -24.50 13.82 -7.64
N ASN A 35 -23.30 13.94 -7.03
CA ASN A 35 -22.28 12.89 -7.04
C ASN A 35 -22.52 11.78 -5.98
N LYS A 36 -23.61 11.84 -5.23
CA LYS A 36 -24.05 10.76 -4.32
C LYS A 36 -24.20 9.38 -5.01
N ASN A 37 -24.10 9.32 -6.33
CA ASN A 37 -24.26 8.08 -7.11
C ASN A 37 -22.96 7.41 -7.54
N LYS A 38 -21.78 7.77 -6.99
CA LYS A 38 -20.70 6.79 -6.96
C LYS A 38 -20.99 5.83 -5.81
N ASN A 39 -21.99 4.99 -6.02
CA ASN A 39 -22.25 3.85 -5.16
C ASN A 39 -20.99 2.98 -5.15
N TYR A 40 -20.14 3.17 -4.16
CA TYR A 40 -19.35 2.06 -3.68
C TYR A 40 -20.36 0.97 -3.36
N PHE A 41 -20.23 -0.17 -4.02
CA PHE A 41 -21.11 -1.29 -3.83
C PHE A 41 -21.25 -1.57 -2.34
N ALA A 42 -22.46 -1.43 -1.81
CA ALA A 42 -22.73 -1.56 -0.39
C ALA A 42 -22.50 -3.01 0.09
N THR A 43 -22.62 -3.99 -0.84
CA THR A 43 -22.48 -5.41 -0.52
C THR A 43 -21.55 -6.12 -1.52
N LEU A 44 -20.96 -7.24 -1.07
CA LEU A 44 -20.17 -8.13 -1.91
C LEU A 44 -20.98 -8.68 -3.09
N GLU A 45 -22.26 -8.96 -2.86
CA GLU A 45 -23.18 -9.42 -3.90
C GLU A 45 -23.34 -8.40 -5.04
N GLN A 46 -23.52 -7.13 -4.69
CA GLN A 46 -23.61 -6.06 -5.71
C GLN A 46 -22.32 -5.93 -6.50
N LYS A 47 -21.15 -6.05 -5.84
CA LYS A 47 -19.85 -6.12 -6.54
C LYS A 47 -19.79 -7.28 -7.51
N ALA A 48 -20.23 -8.46 -7.09
CA ALA A 48 -20.20 -9.67 -7.92
C ALA A 48 -21.10 -9.54 -9.15
N ILE A 49 -22.33 -9.05 -8.99
CA ILE A 49 -23.27 -8.80 -10.11
C ILE A 49 -22.67 -7.80 -11.08
N TYR A 50 -22.15 -6.68 -10.59
CA TYR A 50 -21.54 -5.66 -11.43
C TYR A 50 -20.33 -6.19 -12.21
N TYR A 51 -19.43 -6.90 -11.52
CA TYR A 51 -18.24 -7.50 -12.12
C TYR A 51 -18.62 -8.47 -13.24
N LYS A 52 -19.58 -9.36 -12.98
CA LYS A 52 -20.09 -10.31 -13.98
C LYS A 52 -20.70 -9.59 -15.19
N SER A 53 -21.49 -8.54 -14.96
CA SER A 53 -22.09 -7.76 -16.04
C SER A 53 -21.04 -7.05 -16.92
N LYS A 54 -19.88 -6.67 -16.36
CA LYS A 54 -18.81 -5.94 -17.08
C LYS A 54 -17.79 -6.86 -17.75
N THR A 55 -17.51 -8.01 -17.15
CA THR A 55 -16.41 -8.88 -17.58
C THR A 55 -16.85 -10.23 -18.13
N GLY A 56 -18.11 -10.62 -17.91
CA GLY A 56 -18.61 -11.95 -18.19
C GLY A 56 -18.07 -13.05 -17.24
N LYS A 57 -17.26 -12.68 -16.25
CA LYS A 57 -16.62 -13.62 -15.32
C LYS A 57 -17.30 -13.59 -13.95
N GLU A 58 -17.21 -14.70 -13.22
CA GLU A 58 -17.65 -14.74 -11.83
C GLU A 58 -16.65 -14.01 -10.92
N TYR A 59 -17.19 -13.29 -9.93
CA TYR A 59 -16.41 -12.68 -8.86
C TYR A 59 -16.09 -13.72 -7.80
N ASP A 60 -14.84 -13.84 -7.39
CA ASP A 60 -14.48 -14.74 -6.28
C ASP A 60 -14.96 -14.14 -4.96
N THR A 61 -16.04 -14.68 -4.42
CA THR A 61 -16.69 -14.19 -3.18
C THR A 61 -16.13 -14.82 -1.91
N ARG A 62 -15.17 -15.77 -2.04
CA ARG A 62 -14.57 -16.42 -0.88
C ARG A 62 -13.81 -15.42 0.00
N SER A 63 -13.80 -15.67 1.29
CA SER A 63 -12.95 -14.95 2.24
C SER A 63 -11.46 -15.29 2.01
N LYS A 64 -10.57 -14.44 2.52
CA LYS A 64 -9.12 -14.69 2.46
C LYS A 64 -8.74 -16.00 3.20
N LEU A 65 -9.44 -16.34 4.27
CA LEU A 65 -9.24 -17.59 5.00
C LEU A 65 -9.62 -18.81 4.15
N GLU A 66 -10.75 -18.77 3.46
CA GLU A 66 -11.18 -19.87 2.58
C GLU A 66 -10.19 -20.08 1.44
N ILE A 67 -9.73 -18.99 0.79
CA ILE A 67 -8.68 -19.07 -0.23
C ILE A 67 -7.39 -19.64 0.33
N TYR A 68 -6.98 -19.20 1.52
CA TYR A 68 -5.77 -19.72 2.16
C TYR A 68 -5.87 -21.22 2.42
N LYS A 69 -7.02 -21.70 2.97
CA LYS A 69 -7.24 -23.13 3.24
C LYS A 69 -7.23 -23.95 1.95
N ASP A 70 -7.95 -23.48 0.93
CA ASP A 70 -8.02 -24.16 -0.38
C ASP A 70 -6.64 -24.28 -1.05
N LEU A 71 -5.87 -23.21 -1.04
CA LEU A 71 -4.54 -23.20 -1.64
C LEU A 71 -3.51 -23.95 -0.79
N LYS A 72 -3.64 -23.94 0.54
CA LYS A 72 -2.73 -24.70 1.43
C LYS A 72 -2.87 -26.20 1.27
N GLN A 73 -4.08 -26.70 0.98
CA GLN A 73 -4.29 -28.10 0.65
C GLN A 73 -3.60 -28.54 -0.65
N LYS A 74 -3.52 -27.61 -1.62
CA LYS A 74 -2.93 -27.87 -2.95
C LYS A 74 -1.42 -27.59 -3.00
N GLN A 75 -0.93 -26.74 -2.12
CA GLN A 75 0.45 -26.26 -2.10
C GLN A 75 0.91 -26.06 -0.65
N SER A 76 1.95 -26.80 -0.24
CA SER A 76 2.47 -26.72 1.13
C SER A 76 3.07 -25.33 1.48
N GLN A 77 3.52 -24.58 0.47
CA GLN A 77 4.20 -23.28 0.67
C GLN A 77 3.32 -22.13 0.17
N ILE A 78 2.43 -21.67 1.04
CA ILE A 78 1.59 -20.50 0.80
C ILE A 78 1.53 -19.63 2.06
N SER A 79 1.41 -18.34 1.86
CA SER A 79 1.28 -17.31 2.90
C SER A 79 0.16 -16.34 2.54
N VAL A 80 -0.13 -15.43 3.46
CA VAL A 80 -0.97 -14.26 3.20
C VAL A 80 -0.17 -12.99 3.48
N SER A 81 -0.51 -11.91 2.80
CA SER A 81 0.11 -10.61 3.08
C SER A 81 -0.33 -10.08 4.45
N VAL A 82 0.65 -9.75 5.29
CA VAL A 82 0.44 -9.15 6.62
C VAL A 82 1.14 -7.79 6.64
N PRO A 83 0.41 -6.70 6.89
CA PRO A 83 1.01 -5.37 6.96
C PRO A 83 2.01 -5.24 8.11
N PRO A 84 3.15 -4.54 7.92
CA PRO A 84 4.16 -4.35 8.97
C PRO A 84 3.64 -3.69 10.24
N PHE A 85 2.69 -2.77 10.13
CA PHE A 85 2.12 -2.09 11.28
C PHE A 85 1.46 -3.04 12.31
N MET A 86 1.01 -4.21 11.89
CA MET A 86 0.42 -5.23 12.78
C MET A 86 1.41 -5.80 13.80
N PHE A 87 2.69 -5.54 13.61
CA PHE A 87 3.75 -5.97 14.54
C PHE A 87 4.21 -4.84 15.49
N ILE A 88 3.70 -3.60 15.31
CA ILE A 88 3.98 -2.48 16.22
C ILE A 88 3.44 -2.83 17.60
N GLY A 89 4.24 -2.61 18.64
CA GLY A 89 3.89 -2.95 20.03
C GLY A 89 4.05 -4.43 20.41
N LYS A 90 4.24 -5.34 19.46
CA LYS A 90 4.50 -6.76 19.76
C LYS A 90 5.93 -6.99 20.24
N LYS A 91 6.09 -7.85 21.26
CA LYS A 91 7.41 -8.28 21.75
C LYS A 91 8.01 -9.31 20.80
N THR A 92 8.69 -8.84 19.77
CA THR A 92 9.35 -9.67 18.75
C THR A 92 10.85 -9.37 18.70
N LYS A 93 11.67 -10.34 18.26
CA LYS A 93 13.13 -10.17 18.09
C LYS A 93 13.43 -8.99 17.16
N VAL A 94 12.72 -8.90 16.04
CA VAL A 94 12.78 -7.81 15.08
C VAL A 94 11.36 -7.36 14.74
N LEU A 95 11.20 -6.11 14.31
CA LEU A 95 9.96 -5.63 13.71
C LEU A 95 10.01 -5.93 12.20
N PRO A 96 9.19 -6.84 11.67
CA PRO A 96 9.19 -7.15 10.24
C PRO A 96 8.80 -5.93 9.40
N PHE A 97 9.59 -5.63 8.36
CA PHE A 97 9.27 -4.60 7.36
C PHE A 97 8.88 -5.21 6.02
N SER A 98 8.87 -6.53 5.94
CA SER A 98 8.53 -7.31 4.76
C SER A 98 7.75 -8.56 5.11
N GLY A 99 7.30 -9.29 4.10
CA GLY A 99 6.60 -10.55 4.26
C GLY A 99 7.52 -11.78 4.38
N VAL A 100 6.91 -12.96 4.21
CA VAL A 100 7.63 -14.24 4.16
C VAL A 100 8.38 -14.34 2.83
N SER A 101 9.64 -14.77 2.87
CA SER A 101 10.50 -14.85 1.69
C SER A 101 10.20 -16.07 0.81
N ASN A 102 10.42 -15.92 -0.50
CA ASN A 102 10.38 -16.97 -1.52
C ASN A 102 9.10 -17.82 -1.56
N ILE A 103 7.96 -17.26 -1.17
CA ILE A 103 6.70 -17.97 -1.04
C ILE A 103 5.59 -17.31 -1.88
N LYS A 104 4.60 -18.09 -2.30
CA LYS A 104 3.37 -17.53 -2.86
C LYS A 104 2.57 -16.88 -1.74
N THR A 105 2.21 -15.61 -1.92
CA THR A 105 1.51 -14.81 -0.93
C THR A 105 0.17 -14.34 -1.49
N ILE A 106 -0.91 -14.73 -0.83
CA ILE A 106 -2.27 -14.26 -1.13
C ILE A 106 -2.38 -12.83 -0.67
N ASN A 107 -2.82 -11.96 -1.55
CA ASN A 107 -2.92 -10.54 -1.25
C ASN A 107 -4.38 -10.13 -1.00
N CYS A 108 -5.08 -9.59 -1.98
CA CYS A 108 -6.45 -9.10 -1.82
C CYS A 108 -7.27 -9.30 -3.10
N ASN A 109 -8.57 -9.08 -2.97
CA ASN A 109 -9.53 -9.17 -4.06
C ASN A 109 -10.32 -7.85 -4.17
N GLU A 110 -9.95 -7.02 -5.13
CA GLU A 110 -10.73 -5.85 -5.54
C GLU A 110 -11.24 -6.00 -6.98
N ASN A 111 -10.61 -6.88 -7.75
CA ASN A 111 -10.82 -7.05 -9.18
C ASN A 111 -11.50 -8.37 -9.55
N GLY A 112 -12.27 -8.98 -8.62
CA GLY A 112 -13.01 -10.20 -8.84
C GLY A 112 -12.20 -11.50 -8.68
N TYR A 113 -10.92 -11.39 -8.35
CA TYR A 113 -10.02 -12.51 -8.06
C TYR A 113 -9.01 -12.13 -6.98
N TYR A 114 -8.52 -13.10 -6.23
CA TYR A 114 -7.40 -12.86 -5.32
C TYR A 114 -6.09 -12.71 -6.09
N SER A 115 -5.43 -11.57 -5.94
CA SER A 115 -4.07 -11.43 -6.44
C SER A 115 -3.12 -12.28 -5.59
N ILE A 116 -2.20 -12.98 -6.28
CA ILE A 116 -1.21 -13.85 -5.65
C ILE A 116 0.14 -13.48 -6.22
N LEU A 117 1.02 -13.01 -5.36
CA LEU A 117 2.39 -12.71 -5.73
C LEU A 117 3.34 -13.82 -5.24
N LYS A 118 4.46 -13.99 -5.92
CA LYS A 118 5.62 -14.72 -5.40
C LYS A 118 6.59 -13.71 -4.82
N SER A 119 6.79 -13.74 -3.50
CA SER A 119 7.74 -12.87 -2.82
C SER A 119 9.19 -13.22 -3.19
N ASP A 120 10.05 -12.23 -3.11
CA ASP A 120 11.49 -12.38 -3.28
C ASP A 120 12.16 -12.93 -2.01
N ARG A 121 13.49 -13.05 -2.03
CA ARG A 121 14.32 -13.52 -0.89
C ARG A 121 14.17 -12.70 0.39
N TYR A 122 13.64 -11.50 0.30
CA TYR A 122 13.40 -10.60 1.44
C TYR A 122 11.92 -10.36 1.72
N GLY A 123 11.01 -11.08 1.05
CA GLY A 123 9.57 -11.00 1.32
C GLY A 123 8.84 -9.82 0.65
N PHE A 124 9.46 -9.12 -0.30
CA PHE A 124 8.85 -8.06 -1.09
C PHE A 124 8.28 -8.57 -2.42
N ASN A 125 7.51 -7.73 -3.09
CA ASN A 125 6.92 -8.03 -4.39
C ASN A 125 7.91 -7.72 -5.54
N ASN A 126 8.98 -8.51 -5.63
CA ASN A 126 9.93 -8.45 -6.73
C ASN A 126 10.10 -9.82 -7.41
N PRO A 127 10.52 -9.88 -8.69
CA PRO A 127 11.26 -11.02 -9.20
C PRO A 127 12.58 -11.12 -8.43
N ASP A 128 12.87 -12.27 -7.84
CA ASP A 128 14.03 -12.43 -6.94
C ASP A 128 15.37 -12.05 -7.60
N LYS A 129 15.50 -12.33 -8.88
CA LYS A 129 16.69 -11.99 -9.70
C LYS A 129 17.02 -10.50 -9.78
N GLU A 130 16.09 -9.61 -9.44
CA GLU A 130 16.35 -8.16 -9.45
C GLU A 130 17.40 -7.77 -8.41
N TRP A 131 17.47 -8.48 -7.29
CA TRP A 131 18.49 -8.27 -6.26
C TRP A 131 19.92 -8.63 -6.69
N ASP A 132 20.08 -9.43 -7.75
CA ASP A 132 21.37 -9.86 -8.27
C ASP A 132 21.93 -8.91 -9.34
N LYS A 133 21.16 -7.89 -9.71
CA LYS A 133 21.57 -6.92 -10.74
C LYS A 133 22.68 -6.03 -10.20
N LYS A 134 23.76 -5.89 -11.00
CA LYS A 134 24.92 -5.03 -10.64
C LYS A 134 24.56 -3.54 -10.53
N LYS A 135 23.52 -3.11 -11.25
CA LYS A 135 23.08 -1.71 -11.31
C LYS A 135 21.58 -1.67 -11.13
N ILE A 136 21.14 -1.00 -10.08
CA ILE A 136 19.72 -0.74 -9.80
C ILE A 136 19.42 0.70 -10.23
N GLU A 137 18.50 0.85 -11.17
CA GLU A 137 18.11 2.17 -11.66
C GLU A 137 17.13 2.86 -10.69
N PHE A 138 16.15 2.10 -10.17
CA PHE A 138 15.14 2.64 -9.26
C PHE A 138 14.92 1.73 -8.05
N ILE A 139 14.77 2.35 -6.88
CA ILE A 139 14.19 1.76 -5.69
C ILE A 139 12.89 2.51 -5.40
N PHE A 140 11.77 1.81 -5.39
CA PHE A 140 10.47 2.35 -5.01
C PHE A 140 10.22 2.08 -3.53
N VAL A 141 9.83 3.11 -2.79
CA VAL A 141 9.42 3.06 -1.38
C VAL A 141 8.01 3.63 -1.26
N GLY A 142 7.14 2.98 -0.53
CA GLY A 142 5.76 3.42 -0.39
C GLY A 142 4.88 2.40 0.33
N ASP A 143 3.59 2.63 0.25
CA ASP A 143 2.53 1.84 0.85
C ASP A 143 1.98 0.73 -0.09
N SER A 144 0.66 0.53 -0.03
CA SER A 144 -0.07 -0.44 -0.85
C SER A 144 0.03 -0.18 -2.36
N PHE A 145 0.15 1.07 -2.80
CA PHE A 145 0.32 1.41 -4.22
C PHE A 145 1.65 0.89 -4.76
N VAL A 146 2.73 1.09 -4.03
CA VAL A 146 4.05 0.56 -4.41
C VAL A 146 4.08 -0.95 -4.26
N TYR A 147 3.50 -1.51 -3.20
CA TYR A 147 3.40 -2.95 -3.00
C TYR A 147 2.71 -3.65 -4.18
N GLY A 148 1.83 -2.97 -4.90
CA GLY A 148 1.00 -3.53 -5.96
C GLY A 148 -0.18 -4.29 -5.38
N ASP A 149 -0.89 -3.66 -4.43
CA ASP A 149 -2.02 -4.26 -3.74
C ASP A 149 -3.13 -4.62 -4.72
N CYS A 150 -3.72 -5.81 -4.58
CA CYS A 150 -4.77 -6.38 -5.43
C CYS A 150 -4.44 -6.51 -6.93
N VAL A 151 -3.17 -6.35 -7.32
CA VAL A 151 -2.72 -6.49 -8.72
C VAL A 151 -1.68 -7.60 -8.84
N ASN A 152 -1.76 -8.38 -9.91
CA ASN A 152 -0.72 -9.36 -10.23
C ASN A 152 0.38 -8.73 -11.09
N ARG A 153 1.63 -9.17 -10.88
CA ARG A 153 2.69 -8.90 -11.86
C ARG A 153 2.29 -9.42 -13.24
N PRO A 154 2.58 -8.70 -14.32
CA PRO A 154 3.46 -7.52 -14.42
C PRO A 154 2.73 -6.17 -14.34
N ASN A 155 1.53 -6.11 -13.80
CA ASN A 155 0.66 -4.91 -13.83
C ASN A 155 0.83 -3.99 -12.59
N ASP A 156 1.70 -4.35 -11.63
CA ASP A 156 2.07 -3.47 -10.53
C ASP A 156 3.03 -2.36 -10.98
N LEU A 157 3.04 -1.25 -10.23
CA LEU A 157 3.81 -0.04 -10.55
C LEU A 157 5.27 -0.35 -10.90
N SER A 158 5.95 -1.10 -10.05
CA SER A 158 7.38 -1.40 -10.23
C SER A 158 7.65 -2.29 -11.43
N SER A 159 6.75 -3.24 -11.72
CA SER A 159 6.85 -4.10 -12.90
C SER A 159 6.59 -3.32 -14.20
N VAL A 160 5.65 -2.39 -14.20
CA VAL A 160 5.39 -1.50 -15.34
C VAL A 160 6.62 -0.63 -15.62
N VAL A 161 7.17 0.01 -14.59
CA VAL A 161 8.40 0.83 -14.75
C VAL A 161 9.56 -0.03 -15.25
N ARG A 162 9.75 -1.23 -14.70
CA ARG A 162 10.80 -2.19 -15.14
C ARG A 162 10.67 -2.52 -16.64
N ASN A 163 9.45 -2.78 -17.09
CA ASN A 163 9.19 -3.12 -18.48
C ASN A 163 9.39 -1.92 -19.42
N LEU A 164 8.89 -0.74 -19.04
CA LEU A 164 9.01 0.46 -19.86
C LEU A 164 10.44 1.00 -19.97
N SER A 165 11.19 0.94 -18.86
CA SER A 165 12.56 1.45 -18.83
C SER A 165 13.62 0.40 -19.24
N ASN A 166 13.24 -0.88 -19.27
CA ASN A 166 14.16 -2.01 -19.45
C ASN A 166 15.36 -1.98 -18.47
N THR A 167 15.10 -1.53 -17.22
CA THR A 167 16.10 -1.39 -16.16
C THR A 167 15.74 -2.20 -14.92
N ALA A 168 16.71 -2.41 -14.03
CA ALA A 168 16.44 -3.05 -12.75
C ALA A 168 15.71 -2.11 -11.80
N VAL A 169 14.63 -2.60 -11.20
CA VAL A 169 13.76 -1.88 -10.28
C VAL A 169 13.48 -2.73 -9.06
N ILE A 170 13.73 -2.19 -7.88
CA ILE A 170 13.41 -2.82 -6.59
C ILE A 170 12.19 -2.14 -5.99
N ASN A 171 11.22 -2.95 -5.61
CA ASN A 171 10.01 -2.56 -4.89
C ASN A 171 10.20 -2.86 -3.40
N LEU A 172 10.17 -1.84 -2.56
CA LEU A 172 10.20 -1.93 -1.09
C LEU A 172 8.84 -1.53 -0.46
N GLY A 173 7.78 -1.43 -1.25
CA GLY A 173 6.45 -1.11 -0.76
C GLY A 173 5.88 -2.22 0.12
N GLN A 174 5.08 -1.83 1.11
CA GLN A 174 4.28 -2.73 1.93
C GLN A 174 2.95 -2.08 2.32
N LYS A 175 1.91 -2.89 2.43
CA LYS A 175 0.56 -2.43 2.78
C LYS A 175 0.53 -1.69 4.11
N GLY A 176 -0.11 -0.52 4.12
CA GLY A 176 -0.34 0.26 5.32
C GLY A 176 0.92 0.83 5.96
N ASN A 177 2.03 0.88 5.21
CA ASN A 177 3.20 1.63 5.66
C ASN A 177 2.88 3.11 5.65
N GLY A 178 3.18 3.78 6.76
CA GLY A 178 3.32 5.22 6.81
C GLY A 178 4.77 5.66 6.59
N PRO A 179 5.04 6.97 6.65
CA PRO A 179 6.34 7.53 6.29
C PRO A 179 7.52 6.98 7.09
N LEU A 180 7.32 6.68 8.38
CA LEU A 180 8.41 6.19 9.22
C LEU A 180 8.75 4.72 8.94
N LEU A 181 7.77 3.86 8.69
CA LEU A 181 8.00 2.50 8.20
C LEU A 181 8.66 2.51 6.82
N MET A 182 8.22 3.38 5.91
CA MET A 182 8.84 3.54 4.59
C MET A 182 10.32 3.93 4.71
N TYR A 183 10.62 4.94 5.56
CA TYR A 183 11.98 5.38 5.82
C TYR A 183 12.84 4.27 6.45
N ALA A 184 12.34 3.60 7.47
CA ALA A 184 13.04 2.50 8.13
C ALA A 184 13.30 1.32 7.17
N THR A 185 12.31 1.01 6.32
CA THR A 185 12.46 -0.03 5.28
C THR A 185 13.56 0.34 4.29
N LEU A 186 13.57 1.58 3.80
CA LEU A 186 14.63 2.05 2.92
C LEU A 186 16.01 1.92 3.58
N ARG A 187 16.14 2.30 4.84
CA ARG A 187 17.40 2.22 5.58
C ARG A 187 17.92 0.78 5.77
N GLU A 188 17.02 -0.20 5.92
CA GLU A 188 17.40 -1.61 6.06
C GLU A 188 17.80 -2.26 4.72
N TYR A 189 17.10 -1.90 3.63
CA TYR A 189 17.21 -2.60 2.35
C TYR A 189 17.85 -1.77 1.23
N LEU A 190 18.38 -0.58 1.55
CA LEU A 190 19.04 0.27 0.57
C LEU A 190 20.25 -0.44 -0.06
N ILE A 191 20.22 -0.59 -1.37
CA ILE A 191 21.34 -1.11 -2.15
C ILE A 191 22.31 0.03 -2.44
N LYS A 192 23.57 -0.14 -2.04
CA LYS A 192 24.63 0.83 -2.34
C LYS A 192 24.80 0.98 -3.86
N GLY A 193 24.71 2.22 -4.34
CA GLY A 193 24.84 2.53 -5.76
C GLY A 193 23.55 2.43 -6.57
N ALA A 194 22.39 2.28 -5.91
CA ALA A 194 21.10 2.55 -6.55
C ALA A 194 21.04 4.00 -7.01
N LYS A 195 20.57 4.23 -8.25
CA LYS A 195 20.70 5.56 -8.88
C LYS A 195 19.59 6.51 -8.45
N ASN A 196 18.35 6.01 -8.35
CA ASN A 196 17.20 6.81 -8.00
C ASN A 196 16.37 6.12 -6.91
N ILE A 197 15.91 6.91 -5.94
CA ILE A 197 14.93 6.48 -4.94
C ILE A 197 13.65 7.24 -5.22
N VAL A 198 12.57 6.51 -5.47
CA VAL A 198 11.24 7.06 -5.70
C VAL A 198 10.40 6.77 -4.47
N TRP A 199 10.10 7.81 -3.71
CA TRP A 199 9.22 7.73 -2.57
C TRP A 199 7.81 8.12 -3.00
N VAL A 200 6.93 7.14 -3.04
CA VAL A 200 5.51 7.34 -3.36
C VAL A 200 4.77 7.59 -2.06
N PHE A 201 4.12 8.73 -1.99
CA PHE A 201 3.41 9.20 -0.81
C PHE A 201 1.94 9.46 -1.15
N TYR A 202 1.04 9.06 -0.25
CA TYR A 202 -0.39 9.30 -0.37
C TYR A 202 -0.96 9.86 0.94
N GLU A 203 -2.14 10.50 0.90
CA GLU A 203 -2.68 11.22 2.06
C GLU A 203 -2.95 10.34 3.30
N ASN A 204 -3.31 9.06 3.10
CA ASN A 204 -3.51 8.11 4.21
C ASN A 204 -2.22 7.79 4.99
N ASP A 205 -1.05 8.00 4.41
CA ASP A 205 0.24 7.73 5.04
C ASP A 205 0.44 8.59 6.30
N ILE A 206 -0.09 9.83 6.30
CA ILE A 206 -0.02 10.73 7.46
C ILE A 206 -0.79 10.13 8.64
N THR A 207 -1.94 9.49 8.38
CA THR A 207 -2.73 8.83 9.43
C THR A 207 -1.95 7.68 10.05
N ASN A 208 -1.21 6.91 9.23
CA ASN A 208 -0.40 5.80 9.70
C ASN A 208 0.80 6.25 10.54
N LEU A 209 1.35 7.43 10.27
CA LEU A 209 2.49 8.00 11.00
C LEU A 209 2.22 8.12 12.51
N SER A 210 1.02 8.49 12.91
CA SER A 210 0.66 8.65 14.33
C SER A 210 0.85 7.36 15.12
N MET A 211 0.47 6.22 14.54
CA MET A 211 0.67 4.90 15.13
C MET A 211 2.16 4.48 15.09
N GLU A 212 2.86 4.76 14.00
CA GLU A 212 4.27 4.43 13.85
C GLU A 212 5.15 5.13 14.89
N LEU A 213 4.83 6.38 15.23
CA LEU A 213 5.52 7.17 16.25
C LEU A 213 5.35 6.62 17.68
N THR A 214 4.38 5.75 17.93
CA THR A 214 4.27 5.04 19.23
C THR A 214 5.36 3.96 19.41
N SER A 215 6.00 3.54 18.32
CA SER A 215 7.02 2.50 18.34
C SER A 215 8.40 3.06 18.70
N SER A 216 8.92 2.73 19.87
CA SER A 216 10.29 3.08 20.27
C SER A 216 11.33 2.56 19.27
N ARG A 217 11.09 1.36 18.70
CA ARG A 217 11.98 0.75 17.71
C ARG A 217 12.01 1.54 16.39
N LEU A 218 10.87 2.04 15.91
CA LEU A 218 10.82 2.90 14.72
C LEU A 218 11.43 4.27 15.01
N ASN A 219 11.18 4.83 16.19
CA ASN A 219 11.77 6.12 16.59
C ASN A 219 13.30 6.08 16.65
N ASN A 220 13.91 4.91 16.89
CA ASN A 220 15.37 4.78 16.86
C ASN A 220 15.94 5.06 15.46
N TYR A 221 15.20 4.78 14.38
CA TYR A 221 15.63 5.14 13.01
C TYR A 221 15.70 6.65 12.79
N LEU A 222 14.93 7.45 13.55
CA LEU A 222 14.97 8.92 13.48
C LEU A 222 16.09 9.49 14.37
N LYS A 223 16.39 8.83 15.49
CA LYS A 223 17.29 9.36 16.51
C LYS A 223 18.75 8.97 16.31
N ASP A 224 19.00 7.83 15.67
CA ASP A 224 20.32 7.27 15.48
C ASP A 224 20.51 6.82 14.02
N GLU A 225 21.37 7.54 13.31
CA GLU A 225 21.69 7.23 11.91
C GLU A 225 22.36 5.87 11.72
N ASN A 226 22.99 5.34 12.76
CA ASN A 226 23.64 4.03 12.72
C ASN A 226 22.69 2.88 13.12
N PHE A 227 21.54 3.20 13.71
CA PHE A 227 20.60 2.18 14.16
C PHE A 227 20.08 1.37 12.97
N LYS A 228 20.19 0.04 13.07
CA LYS A 228 19.61 -0.95 12.15
C LYS A 228 19.19 -2.19 12.92
N GLN A 229 18.12 -2.82 12.48
CA GLN A 229 17.71 -4.15 12.95
C GLN A 229 18.45 -5.27 12.20
N ASN A 230 19.18 -4.92 11.13
CA ASN A 230 19.88 -5.85 10.25
C ASN A 230 18.92 -6.88 9.62
N LEU A 231 17.79 -6.41 9.09
CA LEU A 231 16.69 -7.25 8.61
C LEU A 231 17.10 -8.13 7.42
N VAL A 232 18.00 -7.66 6.56
CA VAL A 232 18.57 -8.45 5.45
C VAL A 232 19.14 -9.78 5.96
N ASN A 233 19.86 -9.77 7.08
CA ASN A 233 20.43 -10.97 7.69
C ASN A 233 19.48 -11.69 8.67
N ASN A 234 18.35 -11.07 9.00
CA ASN A 234 17.35 -11.60 9.93
C ASN A 234 16.08 -12.12 9.23
N GLN A 235 16.12 -12.39 7.90
CA GLN A 235 14.95 -12.83 7.16
C GLN A 235 14.29 -14.10 7.72
N ASN A 236 15.06 -15.03 8.22
CA ASN A 236 14.54 -16.23 8.88
C ASN A 236 13.72 -15.90 10.15
N SER A 237 14.11 -14.87 10.88
CA SER A 237 13.34 -14.38 12.04
C SER A 237 12.04 -13.70 11.59
N ILE A 238 12.09 -12.91 10.51
CA ILE A 238 10.92 -12.29 9.90
C ILE A 238 9.93 -13.39 9.47
N ASN A 239 10.40 -14.40 8.73
CA ASN A 239 9.57 -15.51 8.29
C ASN A 239 8.83 -16.19 9.44
N LYS A 240 9.54 -16.50 10.53
CA LYS A 240 8.94 -17.13 11.73
C LYS A 240 7.89 -16.23 12.38
N ILE A 241 8.19 -14.95 12.55
CA ILE A 241 7.27 -13.99 13.18
C ILE A 241 5.99 -13.83 12.34
N VAL A 242 6.13 -13.66 11.03
CA VAL A 242 4.99 -13.47 10.13
C VAL A 242 4.14 -14.73 10.05
N LEU A 243 4.74 -15.92 9.89
CA LEU A 243 4.02 -17.19 9.82
C LEU A 243 3.29 -17.50 11.12
N SER A 244 3.91 -17.27 12.30
CA SER A 244 3.25 -17.43 13.59
C SER A 244 2.04 -16.48 13.72
N ASN A 245 2.18 -15.22 13.26
CA ASN A 245 1.07 -14.29 13.28
C ASN A 245 -0.09 -14.75 12.39
N ILE A 246 0.20 -15.28 11.19
CA ILE A 246 -0.81 -15.83 10.28
C ILE A 246 -1.55 -17.00 10.93
N SER A 247 -0.83 -17.93 11.56
CA SER A 247 -1.47 -19.06 12.28
C SER A 247 -2.42 -18.57 13.35
N ASN A 248 -1.99 -17.64 14.19
CA ASN A 248 -2.84 -17.10 15.26
C ASN A 248 -4.09 -16.38 14.70
N MET A 249 -3.93 -15.57 13.65
CA MET A 249 -5.06 -14.86 13.01
C MET A 249 -6.11 -15.83 12.48
N PHE A 250 -5.69 -16.95 11.90
CA PHE A 250 -6.63 -17.93 11.35
C PHE A 250 -7.23 -18.84 12.40
N GLU A 251 -6.51 -19.19 13.46
CA GLU A 251 -7.06 -19.91 14.60
C GLU A 251 -8.11 -19.08 15.37
N GLU A 252 -7.88 -17.78 15.52
CA GLU A 252 -8.86 -16.86 16.11
C GLU A 252 -10.09 -16.71 15.21
N GLY A 253 -9.92 -16.62 13.89
CA GLY A 253 -11.01 -16.54 12.93
C GLY A 253 -11.83 -17.83 12.78
N GLU A 254 -11.34 -18.98 13.25
CA GLU A 254 -12.10 -20.24 13.31
C GLU A 254 -12.93 -20.37 14.59
N ARG A 255 -12.61 -19.58 15.62
CA ARG A 255 -13.33 -19.59 16.92
C ARG A 255 -14.43 -18.54 17.01
N ALA A 256 -14.48 -17.60 16.08
CA ALA A 256 -15.46 -16.52 16.01
C ALA A 256 -16.60 -16.87 15.06
#